data_7dc1aa38c775694ceb07e718d0d409a6
#
_entry.id   7dc1aa38c775694ceb07e718d0d409a6
#
_cell.length_a   1.000
_cell.length_b   1.000
_cell.length_c   1.000
_cell.angle_alpha   90.00
_cell.angle_beta   90.00
_cell.angle_gamma   90.00
#
_symmetry.space_group_name_H-M   'P 1'
#
loop_
_entity.id
_entity.type
_entity.pdbx_description
1 polymer ?
#
loop_
_entity_poly.entity_id
_entity_poly.type
_entity_poly.pdbx_seq_one_letter_code
_entity_poly.pdbx_strand_id
1 'polypeptide(L)'
;KVRDYIKKMMGRLVFIQFLQKKGWLGCSDDNWNDGDRDYLQHLFKHSTAEQQNNFLTTVLNPLFFGMLNIDSEDARCHHFQQKNWDTMLLDRFGKVPYLNGGLFEEEPEDDVPVVFPAALFGNPSQKETERIFRSSQNDDYPYNASCGLLDFFARYNFTIDETDPEDREVGVDP
;
A
#
# COMPACT_ATOMS: atom_id res chain seq x y z
N LYS A 1 6.06 5.89 21.66
CA LYS A 1 6.89 5.36 20.54
C LYS A 1 6.09 4.40 19.64
N VAL A 2 5.62 3.22 20.12
CA VAL A 2 4.87 2.26 19.26
C VAL A 2 3.61 2.88 18.68
N ARG A 3 2.83 3.60 19.47
CA ARG A 3 1.60 4.26 19.04
C ARG A 3 1.88 5.31 17.94
N ASP A 4 2.95 6.05 18.06
CA ASP A 4 3.30 7.11 17.11
C ASP A 4 3.80 6.50 15.79
N TYR A 5 4.58 5.43 15.88
CA TYR A 5 4.98 4.61 14.74
C TYR A 5 3.75 4.05 13.97
N ILE A 6 2.79 3.44 14.69
CA ILE A 6 1.57 2.89 14.07
C ILE A 6 0.77 3.99 13.37
N LYS A 7 0.61 5.16 14.00
CA LYS A 7 -0.10 6.30 13.39
C LYS A 7 0.58 6.76 12.09
N LYS A 8 1.91 6.83 12.10
CA LYS A 8 2.68 7.24 10.92
C LYS A 8 2.57 6.20 9.80
N MET A 9 2.69 4.91 10.14
CA MET A 9 2.49 3.81 9.19
C MET A 9 1.07 3.84 8.59
N MET A 10 0.04 4.02 9.42
CA MET A 10 -1.33 4.14 8.95
C MET A 10 -1.53 5.34 8.02
N GLY A 11 -0.94 6.50 8.36
CA GLY A 11 -0.95 7.67 7.50
C GLY A 11 -0.31 7.42 6.14
N ARG A 12 0.82 6.73 6.10
CA ARG A 12 1.49 6.29 4.87
C ARG A 12 0.58 5.37 4.03
N LEU A 13 -0.03 4.37 4.67
CA LEU A 13 -0.92 3.44 3.96
C LEU A 13 -2.16 4.14 3.39
N VAL A 14 -2.80 5.01 4.15
CA VAL A 14 -3.95 5.80 3.68
C VAL A 14 -3.55 6.68 2.48
N PHE A 15 -2.38 7.32 2.55
CA PHE A 15 -1.90 8.15 1.45
C PHE A 15 -1.60 7.33 0.18
N ILE A 16 -1.00 6.15 0.34
CA ILE A 16 -0.79 5.22 -0.79
C ILE A 16 -2.14 4.76 -1.38
N GLN A 17 -3.14 4.50 -0.55
CA GLN A 17 -4.49 4.18 -1.04
C GLN A 17 -5.07 5.30 -1.90
N PHE A 18 -4.89 6.54 -1.48
CA PHE A 18 -5.29 7.69 -2.30
C PHE A 18 -4.56 7.72 -3.65
N LEU A 19 -3.23 7.54 -3.67
CA LEU A 19 -2.44 7.53 -4.90
C LEU A 19 -2.83 6.40 -5.85
N GLN A 20 -3.05 5.18 -5.33
CA GLN A 20 -3.48 4.06 -6.17
C GLN A 20 -4.88 4.27 -6.74
N LYS A 21 -5.83 4.83 -5.98
CA LYS A 21 -7.17 5.17 -6.51
C LYS A 21 -7.12 6.23 -7.61
N LYS A 22 -6.15 7.14 -7.56
CA LYS A 22 -5.86 8.08 -8.66
C LYS A 22 -5.16 7.42 -9.87
N GLY A 23 -4.69 6.17 -9.75
CA GLY A 23 -3.95 5.48 -10.80
C GLY A 23 -2.53 6.02 -10.98
N TRP A 24 -1.88 6.47 -9.90
CA TRP A 24 -0.53 7.07 -9.95
C TRP A 24 0.58 6.12 -9.52
N LEU A 25 0.27 4.87 -9.23
CA LEU A 25 1.23 3.87 -8.79
C LEU A 25 1.33 2.72 -9.80
N GLY A 26 2.56 2.31 -10.14
CA GLY A 26 2.80 1.27 -11.12
C GLY A 26 2.40 1.68 -12.54
N CYS A 27 2.55 2.97 -12.86
CA CYS A 27 2.22 3.51 -14.18
C CYS A 27 3.17 3.01 -15.26
N SER A 28 2.74 3.11 -16.53
CA SER A 28 3.64 3.01 -17.67
C SER A 28 4.54 4.25 -17.78
N ASP A 29 5.61 4.16 -18.57
CA ASP A 29 6.58 5.27 -18.72
C ASP A 29 5.96 6.53 -19.30
N ASP A 30 4.95 6.39 -20.13
CA ASP A 30 4.36 7.49 -20.92
C ASP A 30 3.09 8.09 -20.30
N ASN A 31 2.53 7.46 -19.24
CA ASN A 31 1.25 7.88 -18.67
C ASN A 31 1.26 7.83 -17.14
N TRP A 32 0.73 8.88 -16.51
CA TRP A 32 0.60 8.96 -15.05
C TRP A 32 -0.81 8.61 -14.52
N ASN A 33 -1.73 8.18 -15.40
CA ASN A 33 -3.11 7.88 -15.01
C ASN A 33 -3.53 6.43 -15.32
N ASP A 34 -2.59 5.60 -15.80
CA ASP A 34 -2.84 4.20 -16.16
C ASP A 34 -2.32 3.22 -15.10
N GLY A 35 -1.96 3.73 -13.93
CA GLY A 35 -1.46 2.94 -12.83
C GLY A 35 -2.50 1.99 -12.23
N ASP A 36 -2.01 1.09 -11.43
CA ASP A 36 -2.79 0.03 -10.80
C ASP A 36 -3.62 0.58 -9.62
N ARG A 37 -4.94 0.49 -9.72
CA ARG A 37 -5.87 0.96 -8.68
C ARG A 37 -5.98 0.02 -7.48
N ASP A 38 -5.43 -1.19 -7.58
CA ASP A 38 -5.31 -2.18 -6.52
C ASP A 38 -3.84 -2.54 -6.24
N TYR A 39 -2.96 -1.56 -6.41
CA TYR A 39 -1.51 -1.67 -6.38
C TYR A 39 -0.97 -2.39 -5.14
N LEU A 40 -1.37 -1.99 -3.94
CA LEU A 40 -0.91 -2.62 -2.70
C LEU A 40 -1.39 -4.06 -2.57
N GLN A 41 -2.62 -4.34 -2.99
CA GLN A 41 -3.20 -5.68 -2.99
C GLN A 41 -2.44 -6.59 -3.95
N HIS A 42 -2.11 -6.09 -5.14
CA HIS A 42 -1.30 -6.83 -6.11
C HIS A 42 0.13 -7.03 -5.63
N LEU A 43 0.75 -6.03 -5.01
CA LEU A 43 2.07 -6.18 -4.40
C LEU A 43 2.06 -7.28 -3.32
N PHE A 44 1.07 -7.29 -2.43
CA PHE A 44 0.95 -8.32 -1.41
C PHE A 44 0.73 -9.71 -2.02
N LYS A 45 -0.21 -9.82 -2.96
CA LYS A 45 -0.57 -11.06 -3.64
C LYS A 45 0.61 -11.70 -4.38
N HIS A 46 1.43 -10.89 -5.04
CA HIS A 46 2.61 -11.35 -5.80
C HIS A 46 3.88 -11.45 -4.95
N SER A 47 3.81 -11.17 -3.65
CA SER A 47 4.90 -11.38 -2.72
C SER A 47 5.08 -12.85 -2.39
N THR A 48 6.33 -13.27 -2.17
CA THR A 48 6.63 -14.59 -1.63
C THR A 48 6.06 -14.74 -0.23
N ALA A 49 5.88 -15.97 0.25
CA ALA A 49 5.39 -16.21 1.61
C ALA A 49 6.29 -15.54 2.68
N GLU A 50 7.61 -15.50 2.44
CA GLU A 50 8.56 -14.81 3.31
C GLU A 50 8.35 -13.28 3.29
N GLN A 51 8.16 -12.71 2.10
CA GLN A 51 7.84 -11.28 1.95
C GLN A 51 6.49 -10.93 2.57
N GLN A 52 5.47 -11.78 2.43
CA GLN A 52 4.17 -11.55 3.07
C GLN A 52 4.25 -11.56 4.60
N ASN A 53 5.03 -12.49 5.18
CA ASN A 53 5.24 -12.57 6.63
C ASN A 53 6.03 -11.37 7.20
N ASN A 54 6.80 -10.69 6.35
CA ASN A 54 7.59 -9.52 6.70
C ASN A 54 7.23 -8.31 5.81
N PHE A 55 5.99 -8.21 5.37
CA PHE A 55 5.55 -7.30 4.30
C PHE A 55 5.92 -5.84 4.55
N LEU A 56 5.83 -5.40 5.80
CA LEU A 56 6.24 -4.04 6.17
C LEU A 56 7.70 -3.78 5.85
N THR A 57 8.59 -4.64 6.31
CA THR A 57 10.04 -4.42 6.20
C THR A 57 10.60 -4.78 4.84
N THR A 58 10.03 -5.79 4.17
CA THR A 58 10.55 -6.31 2.91
C THR A 58 9.92 -5.69 1.66
N VAL A 59 8.74 -5.08 1.78
CA VAL A 59 8.03 -4.49 0.63
C VAL A 59 7.62 -3.04 0.89
N LEU A 60 6.94 -2.75 2.01
CA LEU A 60 6.43 -1.40 2.25
C LEU A 60 7.53 -0.38 2.58
N ASN A 61 8.51 -0.73 3.41
CA ASN A 61 9.64 0.16 3.69
C ASN A 61 10.47 0.48 2.44
N PRO A 62 10.86 -0.50 1.59
CA PRO A 62 11.45 -0.21 0.28
C PRO A 62 10.60 0.71 -0.60
N LEU A 63 9.29 0.53 -0.63
CA LEU A 63 8.38 1.42 -1.36
C LEU A 63 8.40 2.83 -0.78
N PHE A 64 8.24 2.98 0.53
CA PHE A 64 8.14 4.29 1.19
C PHE A 64 9.45 5.06 1.09
N PHE A 65 10.54 4.44 1.53
CA PHE A 65 11.83 5.11 1.71
C PHE A 65 12.73 5.04 0.47
N GLY A 66 12.57 4.01 -0.35
CA GLY A 66 13.38 3.79 -1.55
C GLY A 66 12.76 4.34 -2.82
N MET A 67 11.46 4.14 -3.01
CA MET A 67 10.80 4.53 -4.27
C MET A 67 10.17 5.91 -4.20
N LEU A 68 9.37 6.18 -3.17
CA LEU A 68 8.61 7.43 -3.07
C LEU A 68 9.44 8.60 -2.56
N ASN A 69 10.50 8.35 -1.81
CA ASN A 69 11.34 9.38 -1.21
C ASN A 69 12.64 9.69 -2.00
N ILE A 70 12.90 8.99 -3.10
CA ILE A 70 14.10 9.16 -3.92
C ILE A 70 13.69 9.41 -5.37
N ASP A 71 14.13 10.51 -5.94
CA ASP A 71 13.72 10.94 -7.29
C ASP A 71 14.47 10.19 -8.41
N SER A 72 15.79 10.01 -8.25
CA SER A 72 16.67 9.46 -9.27
C SER A 72 16.70 7.93 -9.23
N GLU A 73 16.62 7.29 -10.39
CA GLU A 73 16.69 5.85 -10.56
C GLU A 73 18.03 5.27 -10.07
N ASP A 74 19.14 5.93 -10.42
CA ASP A 74 20.47 5.55 -9.94
C ASP A 74 20.56 5.64 -8.41
N ALA A 75 20.00 6.69 -7.82
CA ALA A 75 19.97 6.85 -6.37
C ALA A 75 19.08 5.81 -5.69
N ARG A 76 17.95 5.41 -6.29
CA ARG A 76 17.10 4.31 -5.83
C ARG A 76 17.89 2.99 -5.80
N CYS A 77 18.54 2.63 -6.90
CA CYS A 77 19.39 1.46 -6.99
C CYS A 77 20.47 1.42 -5.91
N HIS A 78 21.17 2.53 -5.73
CA HIS A 78 22.22 2.65 -4.72
C HIS A 78 21.65 2.50 -3.29
N HIS A 79 20.54 3.14 -3.01
CA HIS A 79 19.88 3.05 -1.70
C HIS A 79 19.39 1.63 -1.37
N PHE A 80 18.80 0.93 -2.35
CA PHE A 80 18.42 -0.49 -2.19
C PHE A 80 19.60 -1.37 -1.85
N GLN A 81 20.74 -1.18 -2.52
CA GLN A 81 21.99 -1.90 -2.21
C GLN A 81 22.50 -1.58 -0.81
N GLN A 82 22.51 -0.31 -0.40
CA GLN A 82 22.94 0.09 0.95
C GLN A 82 22.07 -0.52 2.06
N LYS A 83 20.76 -0.58 1.85
CA LYS A 83 19.79 -1.14 2.78
C LYS A 83 19.69 -2.67 2.70
N ASN A 84 20.41 -3.31 1.77
CA ASN A 84 20.30 -4.72 1.47
C ASN A 84 18.85 -5.18 1.17
N TRP A 85 18.10 -4.32 0.46
CA TRP A 85 16.79 -4.64 -0.03
C TRP A 85 16.85 -5.39 -1.36
N ASP A 86 15.80 -6.17 -1.64
CA ASP A 86 15.69 -6.91 -2.90
C ASP A 86 15.54 -5.95 -4.08
N THR A 87 16.56 -5.89 -4.95
CA THR A 87 16.58 -5.01 -6.11
C THR A 87 15.56 -5.41 -7.19
N MET A 88 15.05 -6.65 -7.17
CA MET A 88 13.97 -7.06 -8.06
C MET A 88 12.65 -6.32 -7.77
N LEU A 89 12.53 -5.72 -6.58
CA LEU A 89 11.39 -4.87 -6.24
C LEU A 89 11.35 -3.58 -7.06
N LEU A 90 12.48 -3.07 -7.56
CA LEU A 90 12.53 -1.86 -8.38
C LEU A 90 11.64 -2.01 -9.62
N ASP A 91 11.84 -3.08 -10.37
CA ASP A 91 11.02 -3.39 -11.55
C ASP A 91 9.56 -3.67 -11.17
N ARG A 92 9.37 -4.36 -10.05
CA ARG A 92 8.05 -4.75 -9.57
C ARG A 92 7.21 -3.57 -9.09
N PHE A 93 7.84 -2.56 -8.52
CA PHE A 93 7.14 -1.33 -8.14
C PHE A 93 6.70 -0.50 -9.35
N GLY A 94 7.39 -0.64 -10.48
CA GLY A 94 7.10 0.15 -11.65
C GLY A 94 7.30 1.66 -11.40
N LYS A 95 6.68 2.47 -12.24
CA LYS A 95 6.76 3.92 -12.11
C LYS A 95 5.85 4.41 -10.98
N VAL A 96 6.44 5.11 -10.04
CA VAL A 96 5.75 5.74 -8.90
C VAL A 96 6.20 7.20 -8.77
N PRO A 97 5.33 8.11 -8.26
CA PRO A 97 5.70 9.50 -8.09
C PRO A 97 6.80 9.68 -7.03
N TYR A 98 7.66 10.67 -7.22
CA TYR A 98 8.52 11.16 -6.17
C TYR A 98 7.73 12.08 -5.24
N LEU A 99 7.78 11.79 -3.95
CA LEU A 99 7.05 12.53 -2.92
C LEU A 99 8.05 13.16 -1.95
N ASN A 100 8.39 14.41 -2.23
CA ASN A 100 9.25 15.18 -1.35
C ASN A 100 8.45 15.66 -0.13
N GLY A 101 8.50 14.92 0.96
CA GLY A 101 7.80 15.33 2.19
C GLY A 101 8.03 14.39 3.36
N GLY A 102 8.02 14.94 4.57
CA GLY A 102 8.35 14.25 5.83
C GLY A 102 7.53 12.96 6.12
N LEU A 103 6.43 12.71 5.40
CA LEU A 103 5.64 11.48 5.60
C LEU A 103 6.43 10.23 5.16
N PHE A 104 7.19 10.31 4.07
CA PHE A 104 7.99 9.21 3.51
C PHE A 104 9.49 9.35 3.79
N GLU A 105 9.88 10.32 4.60
CA GLU A 105 11.25 10.40 5.11
C GLU A 105 11.47 9.33 6.17
N GLU A 106 12.60 8.62 6.07
CA GLU A 106 12.97 7.60 7.04
C GLU A 106 13.46 8.27 8.32
N GLU A 107 12.86 7.94 9.44
CA GLU A 107 13.27 8.43 10.76
C GLU A 107 13.85 7.29 11.61
N PRO A 108 14.65 7.61 12.65
CA PRO A 108 15.22 6.60 13.55
C PRO A 108 14.15 5.70 14.20
N GLU A 109 12.92 6.18 14.32
CA GLU A 109 11.79 5.41 14.82
C GLU A 109 11.29 4.36 13.83
N ASP A 110 11.57 4.51 12.54
CA ASP A 110 11.18 3.55 11.50
C ASP A 110 12.10 2.31 11.49
N ASP A 111 13.27 2.38 12.12
CA ASP A 111 14.23 1.28 12.27
C ASP A 111 13.91 0.35 13.46
N VAL A 112 12.68 0.39 13.96
CA VAL A 112 12.23 -0.53 15.02
C VAL A 112 11.95 -1.89 14.39
N PRO A 113 12.49 -3.01 14.94
CA PRO A 113 12.21 -4.35 14.43
C PRO A 113 10.78 -4.79 14.81
N VAL A 114 9.80 -4.17 14.17
CA VAL A 114 8.40 -4.54 14.33
C VAL A 114 8.03 -5.52 13.23
N VAL A 115 7.72 -6.74 13.60
CA VAL A 115 7.19 -7.75 12.69
C VAL A 115 5.67 -7.78 12.84
N PHE A 116 4.96 -7.48 11.75
CA PHE A 116 3.52 -7.65 11.68
C PHE A 116 3.19 -8.96 10.95
N PRO A 117 2.25 -9.76 11.46
CA PRO A 117 1.83 -10.97 10.77
C PRO A 117 1.21 -10.63 9.40
N ALA A 118 1.40 -11.51 8.41
CA ALA A 118 0.81 -11.36 7.08
C ALA A 118 -0.70 -11.08 7.10
N ALA A 119 -1.42 -11.72 8.02
CA ALA A 119 -2.85 -11.55 8.22
C ALA A 119 -3.28 -10.12 8.60
N LEU A 120 -2.35 -9.27 9.07
CA LEU A 120 -2.63 -7.84 9.28
C LEU A 120 -2.85 -7.11 7.94
N PHE A 121 -2.10 -7.46 6.92
CA PHE A 121 -2.15 -6.79 5.61
C PHE A 121 -3.17 -7.41 4.67
N GLY A 122 -3.26 -8.73 4.63
CA GLY A 122 -4.19 -9.45 3.76
C GLY A 122 -4.24 -10.93 4.07
N ASN A 123 -5.18 -11.64 3.46
CA ASN A 123 -5.24 -13.09 3.56
C ASN A 123 -4.35 -13.71 2.46
N PRO A 124 -3.34 -14.52 2.82
CA PRO A 124 -2.51 -15.21 1.83
C PRO A 124 -3.29 -16.27 1.01
N SER A 125 -4.47 -16.70 1.46
CA SER A 125 -5.32 -17.62 0.69
C SER A 125 -6.30 -16.83 -0.22
N GLN A 126 -5.96 -16.71 -1.50
CA GLN A 126 -6.72 -15.97 -2.52
C GLN A 126 -8.21 -16.32 -2.62
N LYS A 127 -8.58 -17.56 -2.34
CA LYS A 127 -9.98 -18.04 -2.51
C LYS A 127 -10.95 -17.43 -1.48
N GLU A 128 -10.46 -17.06 -0.32
CA GLU A 128 -11.27 -16.47 0.73
C GLU A 128 -11.50 -14.97 0.52
N THR A 129 -10.49 -14.25 0.04
CA THR A 129 -10.59 -12.83 -0.26
C THR A 129 -11.61 -12.57 -1.38
N GLU A 130 -11.61 -13.38 -2.45
CA GLU A 130 -12.60 -13.28 -3.53
C GLU A 130 -14.04 -13.64 -3.07
N ARG A 131 -14.20 -14.56 -2.13
CA ARG A 131 -15.51 -14.89 -1.56
C ARG A 131 -16.08 -13.76 -0.72
N ILE A 132 -15.24 -13.07 0.03
CA ILE A 132 -15.63 -11.94 0.88
C ILE A 132 -16.06 -10.74 0.02
N PHE A 133 -15.32 -10.42 -1.03
CA PHE A 133 -15.68 -9.36 -1.97
C PHE A 133 -17.02 -9.62 -2.69
N ARG A 134 -17.31 -10.86 -3.05
CA ARG A 134 -18.57 -11.23 -3.71
C ARG A 134 -19.78 -11.24 -2.77
N SER A 135 -19.57 -11.49 -1.48
CA SER A 135 -20.66 -11.46 -0.49
C SER A 135 -21.01 -10.04 -0.02
N SER A 136 -20.14 -9.07 -0.26
CA SER A 136 -20.34 -7.68 0.18
C SER A 136 -21.31 -6.86 -0.71
N GLN A 137 -21.87 -7.45 -1.76
CA GLN A 137 -22.96 -6.83 -2.53
C GLN A 137 -24.35 -7.02 -1.92
N ASN A 138 -24.47 -7.69 -0.78
CA ASN A 138 -25.69 -7.80 0.01
C ASN A 138 -25.46 -7.27 1.43
N ASP A 139 -26.33 -6.44 1.91
CA ASP A 139 -26.36 -5.58 3.11
C ASP A 139 -26.05 -6.21 4.48
N ASP A 140 -25.65 -7.47 4.57
CA ASP A 140 -25.21 -8.12 5.79
C ASP A 140 -23.66 -8.29 5.77
N TYR A 141 -22.95 -7.28 6.27
CA TYR A 141 -21.52 -7.38 6.54
C TYR A 141 -21.24 -8.26 7.77
N PRO A 142 -20.89 -9.53 7.63
CA PRO A 142 -20.15 -10.16 8.69
C PRO A 142 -18.74 -9.57 8.65
N TYR A 143 -18.35 -8.90 9.69
CA TYR A 143 -16.96 -8.57 10.00
C TYR A 143 -16.18 -9.89 10.09
N ASN A 144 -15.78 -10.41 8.94
CA ASN A 144 -14.95 -11.59 8.91
C ASN A 144 -13.53 -11.18 9.28
N ALA A 145 -13.02 -11.75 10.36
CA ALA A 145 -11.67 -11.54 10.89
C ALA A 145 -10.52 -11.89 9.91
N SER A 146 -10.85 -12.26 8.68
CA SER A 146 -9.92 -12.61 7.60
C SER A 146 -9.57 -11.45 6.66
N CYS A 147 -10.16 -10.26 6.83
CA CYS A 147 -9.83 -9.08 6.02
C CYS A 147 -8.67 -8.33 6.64
N GLY A 148 -7.55 -8.24 5.94
CA GLY A 148 -6.44 -7.40 6.33
C GLY A 148 -6.67 -5.91 6.06
N LEU A 149 -5.71 -5.07 6.49
CA LEU A 149 -5.75 -3.62 6.30
C LEU A 149 -5.91 -3.21 4.84
N LEU A 150 -5.26 -3.93 3.90
CA LEU A 150 -5.33 -3.59 2.49
C LEU A 150 -6.74 -3.80 1.94
N ASP A 151 -7.41 -4.90 2.32
CA ASP A 151 -8.79 -5.17 1.93
C ASP A 151 -9.77 -4.19 2.59
N PHE A 152 -9.51 -3.82 3.84
CA PHE A 152 -10.28 -2.80 4.54
C PHE A 152 -10.22 -1.47 3.80
N PHE A 153 -9.03 -0.96 3.49
CA PHE A 153 -8.87 0.30 2.78
C PHE A 153 -9.42 0.28 1.35
N ALA A 154 -9.37 -0.86 0.66
CA ALA A 154 -9.92 -0.99 -0.69
C ALA A 154 -11.43 -0.74 -0.76
N ARG A 155 -12.14 -0.89 0.37
CA ARG A 155 -13.60 -0.68 0.47
C ARG A 155 -13.99 0.79 0.59
N TYR A 156 -13.05 1.67 0.95
CA TYR A 156 -13.31 3.10 1.09
C TYR A 156 -12.92 3.84 -0.18
N ASN A 157 -13.76 4.79 -0.54
CA ASN A 157 -13.44 5.73 -1.61
C ASN A 157 -12.61 6.88 -1.05
N PHE A 158 -11.35 6.99 -1.46
CA PHE A 158 -10.44 8.07 -1.06
C PHE A 158 -10.35 9.16 -2.12
N THR A 159 -11.39 9.37 -2.92
CA THR A 159 -11.42 10.43 -3.94
C THR A 159 -11.77 11.78 -3.33
N ILE A 160 -11.16 12.85 -3.88
CA ILE A 160 -11.42 14.24 -3.47
C ILE A 160 -12.58 14.86 -4.30
N ASP A 161 -12.98 14.23 -5.39
CA ASP A 161 -14.04 14.74 -6.27
C ASP A 161 -15.41 14.35 -5.72
N GLU A 162 -15.98 15.26 -4.94
CA GLU A 162 -17.39 15.21 -4.49
C GLU A 162 -18.41 15.37 -5.63
N THR A 163 -17.94 15.48 -6.87
CA THR A 163 -18.79 15.72 -8.05
C THR A 163 -19.23 14.45 -8.77
N ASP A 164 -18.64 13.31 -8.46
CA ASP A 164 -19.09 12.03 -9.00
C ASP A 164 -20.31 11.55 -8.21
N PRO A 165 -21.46 11.25 -8.87
CA PRO A 165 -22.64 10.71 -8.20
C PRO A 165 -22.38 9.42 -7.42
N GLU A 166 -21.40 8.61 -7.83
CA GLU A 166 -21.01 7.39 -7.12
C GLU A 166 -20.23 7.69 -5.82
N ASP A 167 -19.57 8.84 -5.72
CA ASP A 167 -18.86 9.27 -4.52
C ASP A 167 -19.79 9.75 -3.40
N ARG A 168 -21.07 10.05 -3.71
CA ARG A 168 -22.06 10.52 -2.74
C ARG A 168 -22.63 9.41 -1.86
N GLU A 169 -22.51 8.14 -2.29
CA GLU A 169 -23.08 7.01 -1.54
C GLU A 169 -22.09 6.42 -0.51
N VAL A 170 -20.81 6.80 -0.55
CA VAL A 170 -19.75 6.30 0.34
C VAL A 170 -19.16 7.43 1.20
N GLY A 171 -19.94 8.42 1.51
CA GLY A 171 -19.58 9.45 2.49
C GLY A 171 -19.37 8.79 3.85
N VAL A 172 -18.16 8.85 4.40
CA VAL A 172 -17.94 8.56 5.82
C VAL A 172 -18.63 9.70 6.57
N ASP A 173 -19.82 9.46 7.07
CA ASP A 173 -20.44 10.38 8.02
C ASP A 173 -19.53 10.50 9.25
N PRO A 174 -19.30 11.71 9.75
CA PRO A 174 -18.41 12.00 10.87
C PRO A 174 -18.85 11.38 12.19
#